data_58ece40cbc279ca1e52dd586c135cfb0
#
_entry.id   58ece40cbc279ca1e52dd586c135cfb0
#
_cell.length_a   1.000
_cell.length_b   1.000
_cell.length_c   1.000
_cell.angle_alpha   90.00
_cell.angle_beta   90.00
_cell.angle_gamma   90.00
#
_symmetry.space_group_name_H-M   'P 1'
#
loop_
_entity.id
_entity.type
_entity.pdbx_description
1 polymer ?
#
loop_
_entity_poly.entity_id
_entity_poly.type
_entity_poly.pdbx_seq_one_letter_code
_entity_poly.pdbx_strand_id
1 'polypeptide(L)'
;MKDLKRKIHYWCSDTMRNKITGKGVVCAVLDTGITQHPDLIGRIVGWKDCVQGKKTIYDDNGHGTHVAGILAGNGKSGRGLYSGMAPEAQIFAVKVLNQRGGGKIRDVINGIRYVLLKQKEMKIRIVNISIGTLPHKKNPEDELFLFWVERLWDAGLVVVTAAGNKGPKEGSVTIPGNSRKVITVGADEELGKKYSGCGPTGDCIKKPDLAVPGNRIYSCNYLYPVRSPYAYIPKTGTSMATPVVSGAAALVLQKYPDMCNLELKYRLWNSCEKGRYYDQRQGHGNLHVEKFLECQEKILDTNENLLYDSTGDK
;
A
#
# COMPACT_ATOMS: atom_id res chain seq x y z
N MET A 1 -7.90 0.34 14.60
CA MET A 1 -7.92 1.50 13.65
C MET A 1 -7.84 2.85 14.34
N LYS A 2 -8.60 3.12 15.42
CA LYS A 2 -8.57 4.44 16.10
C LYS A 2 -7.17 4.84 16.58
N ASP A 3 -6.45 3.96 17.27
CA ASP A 3 -5.10 4.25 17.76
C ASP A 3 -4.07 4.40 16.63
N LEU A 4 -4.17 3.57 15.58
CA LEU A 4 -3.37 3.72 14.39
C LEU A 4 -3.57 5.12 13.78
N LYS A 5 -4.82 5.52 13.54
CA LYS A 5 -5.18 6.82 12.96
C LYS A 5 -4.68 7.99 13.82
N ARG A 6 -4.70 7.86 15.15
CA ARG A 6 -4.14 8.86 16.06
C ARG A 6 -2.63 8.98 15.90
N LYS A 7 -1.90 7.87 15.83
CA LYS A 7 -0.43 7.85 15.69
C LYS A 7 0.07 8.47 14.40
N ILE A 8 -0.70 8.39 13.33
CA ILE A 8 -0.34 8.94 12.00
C ILE A 8 -1.03 10.28 11.71
N HIS A 9 -1.57 10.96 12.71
CA HIS A 9 -2.24 12.27 12.58
C HIS A 9 -3.33 12.30 11.49
N TYR A 10 -4.16 11.24 11.46
CA TYR A 10 -5.26 11.12 10.50
C TYR A 10 -6.38 12.13 10.75
N TRP A 11 -6.63 12.48 12.02
CA TRP A 11 -7.73 13.35 12.45
C TRP A 11 -7.36 14.82 12.27
N CYS A 12 -7.43 15.30 11.04
CA CYS A 12 -7.15 16.67 10.62
C CYS A 12 -8.36 17.30 9.96
N SER A 13 -8.26 18.59 9.61
CA SER A 13 -9.36 19.34 8.96
C SER A 13 -9.87 18.67 7.70
N ASP A 14 -8.97 18.15 6.87
CA ASP A 14 -9.33 17.50 5.60
C ASP A 14 -10.18 16.25 5.81
N THR A 15 -9.80 15.37 6.74
CA THR A 15 -10.53 14.13 6.98
C THR A 15 -11.80 14.33 7.81
N MET A 16 -11.86 15.36 8.66
CA MET A 16 -12.98 15.60 9.57
C MET A 16 -14.01 16.57 9.01
N ARG A 17 -13.57 17.69 8.44
CA ARG A 17 -14.43 18.79 7.96
C ARG A 17 -14.61 18.76 6.45
N ASN A 18 -13.54 18.62 5.70
CA ASN A 18 -13.53 18.70 4.23
C ASN A 18 -13.96 17.38 3.57
N LYS A 19 -14.26 16.35 4.38
CA LYS A 19 -14.72 15.02 3.92
C LYS A 19 -13.82 14.40 2.85
N ILE A 20 -12.50 14.53 3.03
CA ILE A 20 -11.53 13.80 2.22
C ILE A 20 -11.53 12.35 2.70
N THR A 21 -12.14 11.46 1.92
CA THR A 21 -12.48 10.08 2.29
C THR A 21 -11.99 9.05 1.27
N GLY A 22 -11.25 9.50 0.23
CA GLY A 22 -10.80 8.68 -0.90
C GLY A 22 -11.87 8.51 -2.00
N LYS A 23 -12.95 9.29 -1.96
CA LYS A 23 -14.05 9.24 -2.94
C LYS A 23 -13.53 9.46 -4.36
N GLY A 24 -13.96 8.61 -5.30
CA GLY A 24 -13.59 8.68 -6.70
C GLY A 24 -12.23 8.03 -7.03
N VAL A 25 -11.50 7.51 -6.04
CA VAL A 25 -10.21 6.85 -6.25
C VAL A 25 -10.39 5.34 -6.24
N VAL A 26 -9.92 4.67 -7.30
CA VAL A 26 -9.91 3.20 -7.41
C VAL A 26 -8.54 2.64 -7.07
N CYS A 27 -8.51 1.69 -6.13
CA CYS A 27 -7.31 0.99 -5.69
C CYS A 27 -7.39 -0.48 -6.09
N ALA A 28 -6.43 -0.97 -6.88
CA ALA A 28 -6.28 -2.40 -7.12
C ALA A 28 -5.59 -3.04 -5.90
N VAL A 29 -6.13 -4.17 -5.43
CA VAL A 29 -5.57 -4.96 -4.33
C VAL A 29 -5.23 -6.34 -4.87
N LEU A 30 -3.92 -6.64 -4.98
CA LEU A 30 -3.40 -7.95 -5.40
C LEU A 30 -3.13 -8.78 -4.14
N ASP A 31 -4.00 -9.79 -3.87
CA ASP A 31 -3.96 -10.52 -2.60
C ASP A 31 -4.67 -11.89 -2.69
N THR A 32 -5.14 -12.46 -1.58
CA THR A 32 -5.83 -13.74 -1.49
C THR A 32 -7.28 -13.72 -1.98
N GLY A 33 -7.79 -12.56 -2.35
CA GLY A 33 -9.19 -12.33 -2.73
C GLY A 33 -9.88 -11.31 -1.86
N ILE A 34 -11.21 -11.29 -1.93
CA ILE A 34 -12.05 -10.37 -1.15
C ILE A 34 -13.43 -11.02 -0.93
N THR A 35 -14.05 -10.76 0.23
CA THR A 35 -15.44 -11.15 0.49
C THR A 35 -16.37 -9.94 0.51
N GLN A 36 -17.67 -10.20 0.41
CA GLN A 36 -18.71 -9.18 0.57
C GLN A 36 -18.96 -8.87 2.06
N HIS A 37 -17.88 -8.52 2.77
CA HIS A 37 -18.02 -8.02 4.14
C HIS A 37 -18.91 -6.75 4.15
N PRO A 38 -19.83 -6.57 5.12
CA PRO A 38 -20.72 -5.40 5.17
C PRO A 38 -20.02 -4.04 5.03
N ASP A 39 -18.79 -3.93 5.53
CA ASP A 39 -17.99 -2.72 5.42
C ASP A 39 -17.40 -2.48 4.02
N LEU A 40 -17.41 -3.50 3.17
CA LEU A 40 -16.87 -3.43 1.80
C LEU A 40 -17.98 -3.43 0.72
N ILE A 41 -19.24 -3.60 1.13
CA ILE A 41 -20.38 -3.52 0.20
C ILE A 41 -20.41 -2.13 -0.45
N GLY A 42 -20.54 -2.11 -1.79
CA GLY A 42 -20.52 -0.88 -2.59
C GLY A 42 -19.12 -0.27 -2.79
N ARG A 43 -18.06 -0.93 -2.28
CA ARG A 43 -16.67 -0.53 -2.54
C ARG A 43 -16.02 -1.36 -3.64
N ILE A 44 -16.44 -2.60 -3.84
CA ILE A 44 -15.84 -3.52 -4.81
C ILE A 44 -16.42 -3.21 -6.19
N VAL A 45 -15.57 -2.68 -7.09
CA VAL A 45 -15.96 -2.28 -8.46
C VAL A 45 -15.41 -3.21 -9.54
N GLY A 46 -14.54 -4.14 -9.18
CA GLY A 46 -14.01 -5.11 -10.11
C GLY A 46 -13.40 -6.32 -9.42
N TRP A 47 -13.33 -7.42 -10.15
CA TRP A 47 -12.84 -8.70 -9.68
C TRP A 47 -12.07 -9.46 -10.76
N LYS A 48 -10.95 -10.07 -10.36
CA LYS A 48 -10.21 -11.03 -11.16
C LYS A 48 -9.62 -12.12 -10.29
N ASP A 49 -9.89 -13.37 -10.61
CA ASP A 49 -9.21 -14.53 -10.04
C ASP A 49 -8.17 -15.06 -11.05
N CYS A 50 -6.89 -14.96 -10.70
CA CYS A 50 -5.76 -15.46 -11.48
C CYS A 50 -5.31 -16.85 -11.02
N VAL A 51 -5.88 -17.38 -9.93
CA VAL A 51 -5.50 -18.68 -9.33
C VAL A 51 -6.36 -19.82 -9.85
N GLN A 52 -7.69 -19.64 -9.81
CA GLN A 52 -8.67 -20.66 -10.22
C GLN A 52 -9.59 -20.19 -11.35
N GLY A 53 -9.55 -18.90 -11.72
CA GLY A 53 -10.38 -18.36 -12.79
C GLY A 53 -11.86 -18.17 -12.44
N LYS A 54 -12.24 -18.22 -11.15
CA LYS A 54 -13.63 -18.07 -10.73
C LYS A 54 -14.16 -16.67 -11.00
N LYS A 55 -15.39 -16.59 -11.50
CA LYS A 55 -16.06 -15.30 -11.77
C LYS A 55 -16.67 -14.67 -10.53
N THR A 56 -17.02 -15.47 -9.52
CA THR A 56 -17.61 -15.00 -8.26
C THR A 56 -16.53 -14.56 -7.27
N ILE A 57 -16.81 -13.49 -6.57
CA ILE A 57 -15.94 -12.94 -5.52
C ILE A 57 -15.85 -13.93 -4.36
N TYR A 58 -14.62 -14.21 -3.91
CA TYR A 58 -14.35 -14.99 -2.71
C TYR A 58 -12.94 -14.69 -2.14
N ASP A 59 -12.77 -15.02 -0.86
CA ASP A 59 -11.49 -15.05 -0.17
C ASP A 59 -11.47 -16.32 0.71
N ASP A 60 -10.58 -17.23 0.41
CA ASP A 60 -10.46 -18.52 1.10
C ASP A 60 -9.32 -18.54 2.15
N ASN A 61 -8.70 -17.34 2.38
CA ASN A 61 -7.65 -17.12 3.37
C ASN A 61 -8.02 -16.00 4.36
N GLY A 62 -8.57 -14.91 3.85
CA GLY A 62 -8.98 -13.74 4.61
C GLY A 62 -7.91 -12.65 4.75
N HIS A 63 -6.72 -12.80 4.14
CA HIS A 63 -5.70 -11.76 4.16
C HIS A 63 -6.12 -10.57 3.29
N GLY A 64 -6.56 -10.81 2.06
CA GLY A 64 -6.98 -9.76 1.14
C GLY A 64 -8.20 -8.97 1.62
N THR A 65 -9.19 -9.65 2.21
CA THR A 65 -10.35 -8.99 2.82
C THR A 65 -9.93 -8.07 3.96
N HIS A 66 -8.97 -8.51 4.78
CA HIS A 66 -8.43 -7.72 5.89
C HIS A 66 -7.68 -6.48 5.36
N VAL A 67 -6.82 -6.65 4.34
CA VAL A 67 -6.09 -5.58 3.65
C VAL A 67 -7.06 -4.55 3.05
N ALA A 68 -8.08 -5.01 2.31
CA ALA A 68 -9.11 -4.16 1.74
C ALA A 68 -9.89 -3.36 2.81
N GLY A 69 -10.16 -3.98 3.96
CA GLY A 69 -10.80 -3.32 5.09
C GLY A 69 -9.96 -2.20 5.71
N ILE A 70 -8.63 -2.38 5.82
CA ILE A 70 -7.71 -1.31 6.26
C ILE A 70 -7.71 -0.15 5.27
N LEU A 71 -7.70 -0.45 3.98
CA LEU A 71 -7.70 0.56 2.93
C LEU A 71 -9.04 1.32 2.88
N ALA A 72 -10.16 0.61 2.67
CA ALA A 72 -11.42 1.21 2.25
C ALA A 72 -12.67 0.76 3.04
N GLY A 73 -12.53 0.00 4.12
CA GLY A 73 -13.68 -0.40 4.94
C GLY A 73 -14.40 0.82 5.52
N ASN A 74 -15.73 0.87 5.40
CA ASN A 74 -16.51 2.01 5.92
C ASN A 74 -16.78 1.94 7.43
N GLY A 75 -16.41 0.83 8.10
CA GLY A 75 -16.57 0.63 9.54
C GLY A 75 -18.01 0.45 10.01
N LYS A 76 -18.98 0.23 9.11
CA LYS A 76 -20.42 0.12 9.42
C LYS A 76 -20.70 -0.93 10.51
N SER A 77 -20.08 -2.10 10.41
CA SER A 77 -20.25 -3.19 11.38
C SER A 77 -19.76 -2.85 12.78
N GLY A 78 -18.91 -1.82 12.95
CA GLY A 78 -18.35 -1.35 14.22
C GLY A 78 -18.67 0.10 14.54
N ARG A 79 -19.77 0.64 14.02
CA ARG A 79 -20.21 2.04 14.26
C ARG A 79 -19.10 3.06 13.99
N GLY A 80 -18.27 2.83 12.95
CA GLY A 80 -17.18 3.69 12.54
C GLY A 80 -15.83 3.45 13.24
N LEU A 81 -15.77 2.71 14.34
CA LEU A 81 -14.54 2.50 15.13
C LEU A 81 -13.41 1.83 14.33
N TYR A 82 -13.76 0.99 13.40
CA TYR A 82 -12.83 0.22 12.58
C TYR A 82 -12.80 0.66 11.11
N SER A 83 -13.29 1.87 10.80
CA SER A 83 -13.25 2.38 9.42
C SER A 83 -11.81 2.42 8.89
N GLY A 84 -11.64 2.04 7.64
CA GLY A 84 -10.37 2.09 6.92
C GLY A 84 -9.87 3.53 6.73
N MET A 85 -8.73 3.64 6.06
CA MET A 85 -8.07 4.92 5.81
C MET A 85 -8.87 5.81 4.84
N ALA A 86 -9.39 5.21 3.78
CA ALA A 86 -10.13 5.88 2.71
C ALA A 86 -11.52 5.21 2.53
N PRO A 87 -12.49 5.47 3.44
CA PRO A 87 -13.73 4.68 3.53
C PRO A 87 -14.67 4.84 2.33
N GLU A 88 -14.41 5.78 1.42
CA GLU A 88 -15.15 5.94 0.17
C GLU A 88 -14.32 5.59 -1.08
N ALA A 89 -13.06 5.15 -0.92
CA ALA A 89 -12.30 4.59 -2.02
C ALA A 89 -12.91 3.28 -2.54
N GLN A 90 -12.68 2.98 -3.80
CA GLN A 90 -13.19 1.79 -4.46
C GLN A 90 -12.08 0.75 -4.63
N ILE A 91 -12.45 -0.52 -4.60
CA ILE A 91 -11.52 -1.66 -4.66
C ILE A 91 -11.71 -2.42 -5.95
N PHE A 92 -10.64 -2.56 -6.72
CA PHE A 92 -10.50 -3.50 -7.81
C PHE A 92 -9.73 -4.72 -7.29
N ALA A 93 -10.44 -5.78 -6.92
CA ALA A 93 -9.83 -6.93 -6.25
C ALA A 93 -9.25 -7.92 -7.26
N VAL A 94 -7.99 -8.32 -7.07
CA VAL A 94 -7.29 -9.29 -7.91
C VAL A 94 -6.73 -10.40 -7.03
N LYS A 95 -7.32 -11.59 -7.12
CA LYS A 95 -6.82 -12.77 -6.39
C LYS A 95 -5.64 -13.36 -7.14
N VAL A 96 -4.48 -13.28 -6.52
CA VAL A 96 -3.20 -13.81 -7.02
C VAL A 96 -2.57 -14.82 -6.06
N LEU A 97 -3.11 -14.93 -4.85
CA LEU A 97 -2.67 -15.87 -3.82
C LEU A 97 -3.76 -16.91 -3.52
N ASN A 98 -3.32 -18.12 -3.18
CA ASN A 98 -4.17 -19.24 -2.83
C ASN A 98 -4.65 -19.20 -1.36
N GLN A 99 -5.40 -20.20 -0.95
CA GLN A 99 -5.95 -20.37 0.42
C GLN A 99 -4.91 -20.44 1.54
N ARG A 100 -3.63 -20.74 1.22
CA ARG A 100 -2.52 -20.77 2.18
C ARG A 100 -1.76 -19.45 2.23
N GLY A 101 -2.18 -18.43 1.45
CA GLY A 101 -1.49 -17.15 1.35
C GLY A 101 -0.22 -17.20 0.47
N GLY A 102 0.06 -18.32 -0.18
CA GLY A 102 1.13 -18.46 -1.16
C GLY A 102 0.59 -18.27 -2.59
N GLY A 103 1.48 -17.99 -3.54
CA GLY A 103 1.12 -17.81 -4.95
C GLY A 103 2.28 -18.16 -5.88
N LYS A 104 1.95 -18.48 -7.12
CA LYS A 104 2.94 -18.61 -8.18
C LYS A 104 3.21 -17.22 -8.75
N ILE A 105 4.47 -16.90 -9.04
CA ILE A 105 4.86 -15.62 -9.64
C ILE A 105 4.06 -15.36 -10.92
N ARG A 106 3.82 -16.39 -11.74
CA ARG A 106 2.98 -16.31 -12.94
C ARG A 106 1.58 -15.77 -12.65
N ASP A 107 0.94 -16.19 -11.56
CA ASP A 107 -0.43 -15.75 -11.22
C ASP A 107 -0.43 -14.28 -10.79
N VAL A 108 0.62 -13.86 -10.08
CA VAL A 108 0.82 -12.45 -9.71
C VAL A 108 1.05 -11.59 -10.97
N ILE A 109 1.90 -12.03 -11.90
CA ILE A 109 2.15 -11.34 -13.16
C ILE A 109 0.88 -11.23 -14.00
N ASN A 110 0.07 -12.29 -14.07
CA ASN A 110 -1.22 -12.26 -14.76
C ASN A 110 -2.17 -11.23 -14.13
N GLY A 111 -2.16 -11.11 -12.79
CA GLY A 111 -2.90 -10.08 -12.07
C GLY A 111 -2.43 -8.67 -12.42
N ILE A 112 -1.12 -8.44 -12.45
CA ILE A 112 -0.52 -7.15 -12.84
C ILE A 112 -0.92 -6.78 -14.28
N ARG A 113 -0.78 -7.71 -15.22
CA ARG A 113 -1.17 -7.49 -16.62
C ARG A 113 -2.65 -7.15 -16.75
N TYR A 114 -3.49 -7.80 -15.96
CA TYR A 114 -4.93 -7.50 -15.95
C TYR A 114 -5.24 -6.12 -15.37
N VAL A 115 -4.53 -5.68 -14.32
CA VAL A 115 -4.63 -4.31 -13.79
C VAL A 115 -4.24 -3.29 -14.87
N LEU A 116 -3.11 -3.49 -15.55
CA LEU A 116 -2.68 -2.60 -16.66
C LEU A 116 -3.73 -2.52 -17.78
N LEU A 117 -4.29 -3.68 -18.18
CA LEU A 117 -5.35 -3.74 -19.20
C LEU A 117 -6.58 -2.94 -18.78
N LYS A 118 -6.96 -3.00 -17.50
CA LYS A 118 -8.18 -2.36 -16.97
C LYS A 118 -7.95 -0.96 -16.39
N GLN A 119 -6.70 -0.49 -16.32
CA GLN A 119 -6.34 0.77 -15.67
C GLN A 119 -7.19 1.95 -16.12
N LYS A 120 -7.28 2.18 -17.43
CA LYS A 120 -8.02 3.33 -17.98
C LYS A 120 -9.53 3.17 -17.82
N GLU A 121 -10.06 1.99 -18.16
CA GLU A 121 -11.48 1.67 -18.07
C GLU A 121 -12.01 1.84 -16.64
N MET A 122 -11.29 1.27 -15.67
CA MET A 122 -11.67 1.26 -14.26
C MET A 122 -11.11 2.46 -13.48
N LYS A 123 -10.39 3.37 -14.13
CA LYS A 123 -9.75 4.56 -13.51
C LYS A 123 -8.87 4.19 -12.30
N ILE A 124 -8.14 3.07 -12.39
CA ILE A 124 -7.27 2.61 -11.32
C ILE A 124 -6.11 3.60 -11.17
N ARG A 125 -5.87 4.08 -9.95
CA ARG A 125 -4.81 5.03 -9.61
C ARG A 125 -3.75 4.44 -8.68
N ILE A 126 -4.12 3.48 -7.85
CA ILE A 126 -3.25 2.90 -6.83
C ILE A 126 -3.25 1.37 -6.98
N VAL A 127 -2.09 0.76 -6.74
CA VAL A 127 -1.95 -0.70 -6.65
C VAL A 127 -1.32 -1.04 -5.31
N ASN A 128 -2.05 -1.79 -4.48
CA ASN A 128 -1.59 -2.32 -3.20
C ASN A 128 -1.11 -3.76 -3.38
N ILE A 129 0.15 -4.02 -3.06
CA ILE A 129 0.79 -5.34 -3.15
C ILE A 129 1.31 -5.71 -1.76
N SER A 130 0.46 -6.36 -0.94
CA SER A 130 0.81 -6.77 0.43
C SER A 130 1.47 -8.16 0.48
N ILE A 131 2.23 -8.50 -0.55
CA ILE A 131 2.92 -9.79 -0.72
C ILE A 131 4.38 -9.57 -1.07
N GLY A 132 5.23 -10.55 -0.77
CA GLY A 132 6.62 -10.48 -1.15
C GLY A 132 7.37 -11.79 -0.85
N THR A 133 8.47 -11.99 -1.57
CA THR A 133 9.41 -13.09 -1.37
C THR A 133 10.81 -12.54 -1.12
N LEU A 134 11.64 -13.29 -0.41
CA LEU A 134 13.06 -12.92 -0.30
C LEU A 134 13.71 -12.97 -1.68
N PRO A 135 14.56 -11.99 -2.02
CA PRO A 135 15.30 -12.03 -3.27
C PRO A 135 16.25 -13.23 -3.31
N HIS A 136 16.21 -13.98 -4.40
CA HIS A 136 17.16 -15.03 -4.67
C HIS A 136 18.18 -14.52 -5.69
N LYS A 137 19.47 -14.73 -5.43
CA LYS A 137 20.53 -14.29 -6.35
C LYS A 137 20.31 -14.92 -7.74
N LYS A 138 20.22 -14.06 -8.78
CA LYS A 138 20.09 -14.47 -10.19
C LYS A 138 18.88 -15.38 -10.49
N ASN A 139 17.75 -15.13 -9.84
CA ASN A 139 16.52 -15.87 -10.16
C ASN A 139 15.73 -15.12 -11.24
N PRO A 140 15.57 -15.69 -12.46
CA PRO A 140 14.83 -15.05 -13.55
C PRO A 140 13.36 -14.74 -13.21
N GLU A 141 12.73 -15.53 -12.34
CA GLU A 141 11.35 -15.27 -11.91
C GLU A 141 11.25 -14.00 -11.04
N ASP A 142 12.26 -13.78 -10.18
CA ASP A 142 12.31 -12.58 -9.33
C ASP A 142 12.51 -11.32 -10.20
N GLU A 143 13.38 -11.38 -11.19
CA GLU A 143 13.63 -10.31 -12.16
C GLU A 143 12.37 -10.00 -12.98
N LEU A 144 11.69 -11.05 -13.46
CA LEU A 144 10.46 -10.92 -14.23
C LEU A 144 9.32 -10.32 -13.38
N PHE A 145 9.21 -10.72 -12.11
CA PHE A 145 8.22 -10.14 -11.19
C PHE A 145 8.49 -8.65 -10.96
N LEU A 146 9.74 -8.30 -10.69
CA LEU A 146 10.15 -6.92 -10.48
C LEU A 146 9.89 -6.06 -11.72
N PHE A 147 10.24 -6.56 -12.91
CA PHE A 147 9.95 -5.90 -14.18
C PHE A 147 8.46 -5.56 -14.32
N TRP A 148 7.55 -6.50 -14.06
CA TRP A 148 6.11 -6.25 -14.22
C TRP A 148 5.57 -5.29 -13.15
N VAL A 149 6.09 -5.32 -11.94
CA VAL A 149 5.71 -4.34 -10.90
C VAL A 149 6.18 -2.93 -11.28
N GLU A 150 7.39 -2.79 -11.84
CA GLU A 150 7.89 -1.51 -12.33
C GLU A 150 7.08 -0.99 -13.53
N ARG A 151 6.55 -1.87 -14.38
CA ARG A 151 5.62 -1.49 -15.46
C ARG A 151 4.33 -0.85 -14.95
N LEU A 152 3.82 -1.25 -13.77
CA LEU A 152 2.69 -0.55 -13.14
C LEU A 152 3.07 0.91 -12.80
N TRP A 153 4.26 1.10 -12.24
CA TRP A 153 4.76 2.43 -11.92
C TRP A 153 4.95 3.30 -13.17
N ASP A 154 5.57 2.74 -14.21
CA ASP A 154 5.82 3.42 -15.49
C ASP A 154 4.51 3.79 -16.22
N ALA A 155 3.44 3.06 -15.95
CA ALA A 155 2.09 3.39 -16.43
C ALA A 155 1.41 4.51 -15.61
N GLY A 156 2.11 5.14 -14.66
CA GLY A 156 1.60 6.25 -13.84
C GLY A 156 0.80 5.82 -12.61
N LEU A 157 0.78 4.54 -12.27
CA LEU A 157 0.10 4.04 -11.06
C LEU A 157 0.96 4.27 -9.82
N VAL A 158 0.34 4.63 -8.71
CA VAL A 158 0.97 4.64 -7.39
C VAL A 158 1.05 3.19 -6.91
N VAL A 159 2.25 2.61 -6.87
CA VAL A 159 2.47 1.23 -6.45
C VAL A 159 2.99 1.21 -5.02
N VAL A 160 2.23 0.60 -4.10
CA VAL A 160 2.57 0.49 -2.68
C VAL A 160 2.78 -0.97 -2.31
N THR A 161 3.95 -1.29 -1.76
CA THR A 161 4.37 -2.66 -1.47
C THR A 161 4.82 -2.83 -0.02
N ALA A 162 4.72 -4.05 0.51
CA ALA A 162 5.22 -4.39 1.83
C ALA A 162 6.74 -4.57 1.82
N ALA A 163 7.43 -4.13 2.89
CA ALA A 163 8.85 -4.40 3.08
C ALA A 163 9.16 -5.88 3.38
N GLY A 164 8.13 -6.65 3.79
CA GLY A 164 8.26 -8.04 4.22
C GLY A 164 8.52 -8.18 5.72
N ASN A 165 8.41 -9.44 6.19
CA ASN A 165 8.45 -9.77 7.62
C ASN A 165 9.67 -10.64 7.98
N LYS A 166 10.80 -10.44 7.28
CA LYS A 166 12.06 -11.20 7.47
C LYS A 166 13.16 -10.39 8.15
N GLY A 167 12.85 -9.19 8.63
CA GLY A 167 13.74 -8.38 9.45
C GLY A 167 13.99 -9.00 10.85
N PRO A 168 14.80 -8.36 11.66
CA PRO A 168 15.36 -7.00 11.51
C PRO A 168 16.74 -6.95 10.81
N LYS A 169 17.23 -8.04 10.24
CA LYS A 169 18.54 -8.08 9.58
C LYS A 169 18.53 -7.17 8.33
N GLU A 170 19.60 -6.43 8.12
CA GLU A 170 19.83 -5.67 6.88
C GLU A 170 19.73 -6.55 5.63
N GLY A 171 19.27 -5.96 4.53
CA GLY A 171 19.03 -6.70 3.28
C GLY A 171 17.81 -7.62 3.30
N SER A 172 16.94 -7.52 4.32
CA SER A 172 15.75 -8.36 4.47
C SER A 172 14.48 -7.81 3.80
N VAL A 173 14.59 -6.71 3.04
CA VAL A 173 13.48 -6.21 2.23
C VAL A 173 13.15 -7.21 1.13
N THR A 174 11.87 -7.58 1.05
CA THR A 174 11.38 -8.54 0.06
C THR A 174 11.13 -7.91 -1.31
N ILE A 175 11.16 -8.72 -2.36
CA ILE A 175 10.65 -8.33 -3.68
C ILE A 175 9.11 -8.30 -3.60
N PRO A 176 8.43 -7.26 -4.14
CA PRO A 176 8.96 -6.20 -4.99
C PRO A 176 9.37 -4.91 -4.25
N GLY A 177 9.38 -4.93 -2.91
CA GLY A 177 9.71 -3.76 -2.09
C GLY A 177 11.14 -3.25 -2.24
N ASN A 178 12.04 -4.03 -2.83
CA ASN A 178 13.42 -3.63 -3.12
C ASN A 178 13.55 -2.70 -4.34
N SER A 179 12.50 -2.51 -5.16
CA SER A 179 12.53 -1.58 -6.30
C SER A 179 12.66 -0.12 -5.86
N ARG A 180 13.48 0.65 -6.58
CA ARG A 180 13.59 2.12 -6.41
C ARG A 180 12.29 2.84 -6.72
N LYS A 181 11.52 2.33 -7.70
CA LYS A 181 10.32 3.00 -8.22
C LYS A 181 9.18 2.98 -7.20
N VAL A 182 8.85 1.84 -6.63
CA VAL A 182 7.67 1.65 -5.79
C VAL A 182 7.80 2.31 -4.40
N ILE A 183 6.66 2.52 -3.74
CA ILE A 183 6.60 2.93 -2.34
C ILE A 183 6.62 1.68 -1.47
N THR A 184 7.67 1.50 -0.71
CA THR A 184 7.87 0.33 0.17
C THR A 184 7.57 0.70 1.61
N VAL A 185 6.68 -0.05 2.25
CA VAL A 185 6.16 0.26 3.58
C VAL A 185 6.68 -0.73 4.60
N GLY A 186 7.40 -0.23 5.59
CA GLY A 186 7.79 -0.94 6.80
C GLY A 186 6.71 -0.89 7.88
N ALA A 187 6.82 -1.78 8.87
CA ALA A 187 6.01 -1.71 10.07
C ALA A 187 6.76 -0.99 11.18
N ASP A 188 6.11 0.01 11.79
CA ASP A 188 6.59 0.62 13.03
C ASP A 188 6.29 -0.32 14.20
N GLU A 189 7.36 -0.65 14.93
CA GLU A 189 7.38 -1.67 15.98
C GLU A 189 7.82 -1.05 17.31
N GLU A 190 7.07 -0.04 17.81
CA GLU A 190 7.44 0.68 19.03
C GLU A 190 7.68 -0.27 20.23
N LEU A 191 6.96 -1.37 20.30
CA LEU A 191 7.06 -2.36 21.38
C LEU A 191 6.89 -3.77 20.81
N GLY A 192 7.91 -4.60 20.91
CA GLY A 192 7.78 -6.01 20.58
C GLY A 192 8.87 -6.58 19.68
N LYS A 193 8.59 -7.75 19.10
CA LYS A 193 9.53 -8.47 18.24
C LYS A 193 9.69 -7.72 16.91
N LYS A 194 10.90 -7.28 16.61
CA LYS A 194 11.24 -6.63 15.34
C LYS A 194 11.19 -7.65 14.19
N TYR A 195 10.34 -7.40 13.22
CA TYR A 195 10.14 -8.30 12.06
C TYR A 195 10.17 -7.57 10.71
N SER A 196 9.98 -6.24 10.69
CA SER A 196 9.92 -5.48 9.45
C SER A 196 11.19 -5.62 8.65
N GLY A 197 11.04 -5.89 7.34
CA GLY A 197 12.17 -5.90 6.42
C GLY A 197 12.87 -4.54 6.39
N CYS A 198 14.20 -4.54 6.36
CA CYS A 198 15.01 -3.33 6.32
C CYS A 198 16.15 -3.45 5.32
N GLY A 199 16.52 -2.29 4.77
CA GLY A 199 17.65 -2.13 3.86
C GLY A 199 18.98 -1.89 4.60
N PRO A 200 20.03 -1.52 3.83
CA PRO A 200 19.98 -1.31 2.38
C PRO A 200 19.70 -2.61 1.61
N THR A 201 19.12 -2.48 0.40
CA THR A 201 18.95 -3.62 -0.51
C THR A 201 20.31 -4.08 -1.07
N GLY A 202 20.32 -5.22 -1.78
CA GLY A 202 21.53 -5.69 -2.45
C GLY A 202 22.15 -4.68 -3.43
N ASP A 203 21.33 -3.76 -3.99
CA ASP A 203 21.77 -2.67 -4.86
C ASP A 203 22.00 -1.36 -4.10
N CYS A 204 22.26 -1.42 -2.81
CA CYS A 204 22.53 -0.29 -1.93
C CYS A 204 21.38 0.77 -1.89
N ILE A 205 20.14 0.35 -2.14
CA ILE A 205 18.98 1.25 -2.08
C ILE A 205 18.49 1.32 -0.64
N LYS A 206 18.27 2.53 -0.15
CA LYS A 206 17.63 2.75 1.15
C LYS A 206 16.16 2.37 1.09
N LYS A 207 15.76 1.36 1.85
CA LYS A 207 14.39 0.85 2.00
C LYS A 207 14.14 0.38 3.44
N PRO A 208 12.88 0.39 3.94
CA PRO A 208 11.65 0.87 3.28
C PRO A 208 11.67 2.38 3.03
N ASP A 209 10.68 2.91 2.29
CA ASP A 209 10.53 4.37 2.11
C ASP A 209 10.04 5.05 3.39
N LEU A 210 9.13 4.39 4.11
CA LEU A 210 8.57 4.88 5.37
C LEU A 210 8.05 3.71 6.22
N ALA A 211 7.68 4.00 7.45
CA ALA A 211 7.01 3.04 8.34
C ALA A 211 5.66 3.57 8.84
N VAL A 212 4.75 2.66 9.16
CA VAL A 212 3.49 2.93 9.85
C VAL A 212 3.16 1.79 10.81
N PRO A 213 2.28 1.98 11.82
CA PRO A 213 1.89 0.88 12.69
C PRO A 213 1.35 -0.31 11.91
N GLY A 214 1.94 -1.50 12.16
CA GLY A 214 1.56 -2.76 11.51
C GLY A 214 1.24 -3.88 12.50
N ASN A 215 1.23 -3.60 13.82
CA ASN A 215 1.02 -4.61 14.84
C ASN A 215 -0.42 -4.60 15.36
N ARG A 216 -1.06 -5.79 15.39
CA ARG A 216 -2.44 -6.01 15.88
C ARG A 216 -3.47 -5.05 15.28
N ILE A 217 -3.40 -4.83 13.98
CA ILE A 217 -4.35 -3.99 13.27
C ILE A 217 -5.66 -4.74 13.08
N TYR A 218 -6.74 -4.20 13.65
CA TYR A 218 -8.09 -4.75 13.51
C TYR A 218 -8.72 -4.32 12.19
N SER A 219 -9.21 -5.30 11.41
CA SER A 219 -9.89 -5.05 10.14
C SER A 219 -10.86 -6.19 9.79
N CYS A 220 -11.52 -6.10 8.66
CA CYS A 220 -12.57 -6.99 8.19
C CYS A 220 -12.20 -8.48 8.32
N ASN A 221 -13.09 -9.24 8.95
CA ASN A 221 -13.01 -10.68 9.03
C ASN A 221 -13.76 -11.33 7.88
N TYR A 222 -13.07 -12.06 7.02
CA TYR A 222 -13.66 -12.69 5.83
C TYR A 222 -14.74 -13.75 6.13
N LEU A 223 -14.79 -14.25 7.37
CA LEU A 223 -15.78 -15.22 7.81
C LEU A 223 -17.09 -14.57 8.31
N TYR A 224 -17.09 -13.26 8.53
CA TYR A 224 -18.27 -12.54 9.01
C TYR A 224 -19.24 -12.23 7.85
N PRO A 225 -20.57 -12.30 8.07
CA PRO A 225 -21.26 -12.76 9.29
C PRO A 225 -21.55 -14.28 9.29
N VAL A 226 -21.24 -14.98 8.21
CA VAL A 226 -21.77 -16.35 7.95
C VAL A 226 -21.10 -17.40 8.82
N ARG A 227 -19.79 -17.30 9.04
CA ARG A 227 -18.98 -18.31 9.76
C ARG A 227 -18.34 -17.77 11.04
N SER A 228 -18.57 -16.50 11.38
CA SER A 228 -18.03 -15.86 12.57
C SER A 228 -18.97 -14.75 13.03
N PRO A 229 -19.23 -14.60 14.35
CA PRO A 229 -19.96 -13.46 14.89
C PRO A 229 -19.09 -12.18 14.96
N TYR A 230 -17.76 -12.31 14.81
CA TYR A 230 -16.83 -11.19 14.94
C TYR A 230 -16.57 -10.54 13.58
N ALA A 231 -17.01 -9.30 13.42
CA ALA A 231 -16.81 -8.54 12.18
C ALA A 231 -15.35 -8.16 11.92
N TYR A 232 -14.53 -8.09 12.96
CA TYR A 232 -13.13 -7.68 12.87
C TYR A 232 -12.22 -8.63 13.61
N ILE A 233 -11.02 -8.83 13.04
CA ILE A 233 -9.94 -9.61 13.63
C ILE A 233 -8.63 -8.83 13.56
N PRO A 234 -7.70 -9.01 14.53
CA PRO A 234 -6.38 -8.41 14.45
C PRO A 234 -5.44 -9.24 13.59
N LYS A 235 -4.63 -8.58 12.76
CA LYS A 235 -3.47 -9.19 12.10
C LYS A 235 -2.24 -8.31 12.31
N THR A 236 -1.04 -8.90 12.15
CA THR A 236 0.26 -8.23 12.32
C THR A 236 1.14 -8.48 11.11
N GLY A 237 1.81 -7.46 10.64
CA GLY A 237 2.75 -7.54 9.51
C GLY A 237 2.86 -6.26 8.71
N THR A 238 3.90 -6.15 7.90
CA THR A 238 4.04 -5.07 6.91
C THR A 238 2.89 -5.08 5.90
N SER A 239 2.25 -6.23 5.70
CA SER A 239 1.03 -6.37 4.89
C SER A 239 -0.16 -5.58 5.44
N MET A 240 -0.18 -5.27 6.75
CA MET A 240 -1.21 -4.43 7.38
C MET A 240 -0.82 -2.94 7.34
N ALA A 241 0.47 -2.65 7.31
CA ALA A 241 1.02 -1.30 7.13
C ALA A 241 0.80 -0.76 5.71
N THR A 242 1.00 -1.60 4.70
CA THR A 242 0.89 -1.24 3.28
C THR A 242 -0.46 -0.61 2.89
N PRO A 243 -1.63 -1.18 3.23
CA PRO A 243 -2.92 -0.58 2.91
C PRO A 243 -3.21 0.73 3.67
N VAL A 244 -2.53 0.99 4.78
CA VAL A 244 -2.61 2.30 5.46
C VAL A 244 -2.06 3.39 4.55
N VAL A 245 -0.89 3.15 3.95
CA VAL A 245 -0.26 4.10 3.01
C VAL A 245 -1.05 4.19 1.70
N SER A 246 -1.54 3.05 1.18
CA SER A 246 -2.42 3.05 -0.01
C SER A 246 -3.69 3.88 0.21
N GLY A 247 -4.30 3.76 1.40
CA GLY A 247 -5.46 4.56 1.75
C GLY A 247 -5.13 6.05 1.94
N ALA A 248 -4.00 6.38 2.58
CA ALA A 248 -3.54 7.77 2.67
C ALA A 248 -3.28 8.38 1.29
N ALA A 249 -2.68 7.62 0.36
CA ALA A 249 -2.51 8.02 -1.03
C ALA A 249 -3.87 8.27 -1.73
N ALA A 250 -4.90 7.47 -1.42
CA ALA A 250 -6.23 7.69 -1.96
C ALA A 250 -6.87 9.01 -1.46
N LEU A 251 -6.62 9.39 -0.19
CA LEU A 251 -7.04 10.70 0.32
C LEU A 251 -6.37 11.84 -0.46
N VAL A 252 -5.05 11.75 -0.69
CA VAL A 252 -4.30 12.76 -1.44
C VAL A 252 -4.78 12.86 -2.89
N LEU A 253 -5.03 11.73 -3.56
CA LEU A 253 -5.51 11.71 -4.94
C LEU A 253 -6.97 12.16 -5.09
N GLN A 254 -7.80 12.09 -4.04
CA GLN A 254 -9.09 12.79 -4.02
C GLN A 254 -8.91 14.30 -3.97
N LYS A 255 -7.97 14.80 -3.16
CA LYS A 255 -7.71 16.24 -3.00
C LYS A 255 -6.98 16.84 -4.20
N TYR A 256 -6.08 16.05 -4.81
CA TYR A 256 -5.24 16.44 -5.95
C TYR A 256 -5.34 15.37 -7.06
N PRO A 257 -6.42 15.37 -7.87
CA PRO A 257 -6.70 14.29 -8.82
C PRO A 257 -5.64 14.11 -9.92
N ASP A 258 -4.99 15.19 -10.32
CA ASP A 258 -4.01 15.22 -11.42
C ASP A 258 -2.58 14.90 -10.97
N MET A 259 -2.36 14.73 -9.65
CA MET A 259 -1.03 14.44 -9.10
C MET A 259 -0.48 13.13 -9.67
N CYS A 260 0.76 13.16 -10.17
CA CYS A 260 1.42 11.96 -10.67
C CYS A 260 1.99 11.10 -9.52
N ASN A 261 2.33 9.85 -9.84
CA ASN A 261 2.86 8.90 -8.85
C ASN A 261 4.21 9.35 -8.26
N LEU A 262 5.07 9.98 -9.07
CA LEU A 262 6.36 10.48 -8.62
C LEU A 262 6.19 11.64 -7.63
N GLU A 263 5.36 12.62 -7.96
CA GLU A 263 5.03 13.75 -7.08
C GLU A 263 4.44 13.25 -5.75
N LEU A 264 3.49 12.31 -5.82
CA LEU A 264 2.89 11.71 -4.64
C LEU A 264 3.94 11.03 -3.75
N LYS A 265 4.90 10.32 -4.34
CA LYS A 265 5.97 9.66 -3.59
C LYS A 265 6.88 10.65 -2.88
N TYR A 266 7.30 11.73 -3.55
CA TYR A 266 8.12 12.78 -2.92
C TYR A 266 7.36 13.51 -1.80
N ARG A 267 6.10 13.84 -2.06
CA ARG A 267 5.22 14.44 -1.05
C ARG A 267 5.07 13.53 0.18
N LEU A 268 4.94 12.22 -0.04
CA LEU A 268 4.90 11.24 1.02
C LEU A 268 6.18 11.26 1.87
N TRP A 269 7.36 11.29 1.24
CA TRP A 269 8.64 11.36 1.94
C TRP A 269 8.76 12.62 2.79
N ASN A 270 8.40 13.77 2.24
CA ASN A 270 8.47 15.07 2.92
C ASN A 270 7.46 15.18 4.08
N SER A 271 6.37 14.42 4.03
CA SER A 271 5.37 14.38 5.09
C SER A 271 5.75 13.45 6.26
N CYS A 272 6.79 12.64 6.13
CA CYS A 272 7.19 11.70 7.18
C CYS A 272 7.90 12.41 8.32
N GLU A 273 7.66 11.95 9.55
CA GLU A 273 8.30 12.44 10.76
C GLU A 273 9.25 11.41 11.36
N LYS A 274 10.44 11.88 11.73
CA LYS A 274 11.41 11.10 12.50
C LYS A 274 11.04 11.22 13.98
N GLY A 275 10.43 10.17 14.52
CA GLY A 275 10.11 10.12 15.95
C GLY A 275 11.37 10.08 16.84
N ARG A 276 11.17 10.21 18.17
CA ARG A 276 12.25 10.18 19.17
C ARG A 276 13.18 8.97 19.08
N TYR A 277 12.62 7.82 18.65
CA TYR A 277 13.33 6.55 18.49
C TYR A 277 13.49 6.18 17.02
N TYR A 278 13.71 7.21 16.16
CA TYR A 278 13.94 6.99 14.74
C TYR A 278 15.07 5.98 14.50
N ASP A 279 14.76 5.01 13.66
CA ASP A 279 15.70 3.99 13.21
C ASP A 279 15.74 4.04 11.68
N GLN A 280 16.93 3.85 11.08
CA GLN A 280 17.07 3.81 9.62
C GLN A 280 16.16 2.78 8.92
N ARG A 281 15.64 1.79 9.66
CA ARG A 281 14.61 0.83 9.21
C ARG A 281 13.26 1.47 8.93
N GLN A 282 13.03 2.71 9.34
CA GLN A 282 11.81 3.47 9.09
C GLN A 282 11.90 4.36 7.84
N GLY A 283 12.99 4.28 7.07
CA GLY A 283 13.15 5.06 5.84
C GLY A 283 13.18 6.57 6.10
N HIS A 284 12.18 7.30 5.59
CA HIS A 284 12.01 8.74 5.83
C HIS A 284 11.36 9.05 7.20
N GLY A 285 10.83 8.03 7.88
CA GLY A 285 10.15 8.16 9.17
C GLY A 285 8.75 7.58 9.16
N ASN A 286 7.93 8.02 10.10
CA ASN A 286 6.54 7.61 10.23
C ASN A 286 5.62 8.54 9.42
N LEU A 287 4.60 7.97 8.78
CA LEU A 287 3.59 8.73 8.03
C LEU A 287 2.89 9.77 8.93
N HIS A 288 2.77 10.99 8.44
CA HIS A 288 1.94 12.04 9.01
C HIS A 288 0.88 12.46 7.99
N VAL A 289 -0.37 12.00 8.17
CA VAL A 289 -1.44 12.18 7.17
C VAL A 289 -1.80 13.64 6.93
N GLU A 290 -1.89 14.45 7.99
CA GLU A 290 -2.18 15.88 7.87
C GLU A 290 -1.16 16.59 6.99
N LYS A 291 0.14 16.42 7.28
CA LYS A 291 1.22 16.98 6.45
C LYS A 291 1.17 16.45 5.01
N PHE A 292 0.84 15.18 4.82
CA PHE A 292 0.72 14.59 3.50
C PHE A 292 -0.42 15.21 2.68
N LEU A 293 -1.51 15.60 3.34
CA LEU A 293 -2.64 16.30 2.71
C LEU A 293 -2.38 17.80 2.48
N GLU A 294 -1.55 18.45 3.31
CA GLU A 294 -1.34 19.90 3.29
C GLU A 294 -0.09 20.36 2.54
N CYS A 295 0.88 19.47 2.27
CA CYS A 295 2.13 19.82 1.61
C CYS A 295 1.90 20.53 0.28
N GLN A 296 2.27 21.81 0.19
CA GLN A 296 2.03 22.70 -0.96
C GLN A 296 3.23 22.82 -1.90
N GLU A 297 4.39 22.24 -1.57
CA GLU A 297 5.57 22.33 -2.43
C GLU A 297 5.34 21.63 -3.75
N LYS A 298 5.20 22.41 -4.84
CA LYS A 298 5.36 21.90 -6.20
C LYS A 298 6.81 21.49 -6.38
N ILE A 299 7.07 20.19 -6.41
CA ILE A 299 8.42 19.62 -6.56
C ILE A 299 8.99 19.82 -7.98
N LEU A 300 8.21 20.32 -8.94
CA LEU A 300 8.57 20.37 -10.37
C LEU A 300 8.65 21.79 -10.95
N ASP A 301 9.25 22.73 -10.24
CA ASP A 301 9.74 24.00 -10.85
C ASP A 301 11.26 23.97 -11.08
N THR A 302 11.87 22.80 -11.26
CA THR A 302 13.33 22.67 -11.53
C THR A 302 13.64 22.45 -13.01
N ASN A 303 12.88 23.05 -13.94
CA ASN A 303 13.31 23.11 -15.33
C ASN A 303 14.05 24.40 -15.72
N GLU A 304 14.40 25.28 -14.78
CA GLU A 304 15.14 26.51 -15.13
C GLU A 304 16.60 26.58 -14.64
N ASN A 305 17.09 25.63 -13.82
CA ASN A 305 18.46 25.74 -13.28
C ASN A 305 19.36 24.51 -13.52
N LEU A 306 19.10 23.70 -14.54
CA LEU A 306 20.04 22.66 -15.02
C LEU A 306 20.47 22.88 -16.47
N LEU A 307 20.63 24.14 -16.87
CA LEU A 307 21.33 24.48 -18.11
C LEU A 307 22.55 25.32 -17.76
N TYR A 308 23.72 24.69 -17.86
CA TYR A 308 25.03 25.25 -18.08
C TYR A 308 25.72 26.01 -16.94
N ASP A 309 26.59 25.30 -16.26
CA ASP A 309 27.94 25.85 -16.11
C ASP A 309 28.93 24.98 -16.91
N SER A 310 28.94 25.22 -18.19
CA SER A 310 29.97 24.76 -19.14
C SER A 310 30.67 25.99 -19.72
N THR A 311 31.41 26.69 -18.87
CA THR A 311 32.50 27.52 -19.31
C THR A 311 33.72 27.11 -18.54
N GLY A 312 34.45 26.17 -19.15
CA GLY A 312 35.86 26.06 -18.88
C GLY A 312 36.52 27.39 -19.29
N ASP A 313 37.43 27.86 -18.44
CA ASP A 313 38.67 28.43 -18.97
C ASP A 313 39.71 28.54 -17.83
N LYS A 314 40.90 27.97 -18.18
CA LYS A 314 42.26 28.13 -17.69
C LYS A 314 42.61 27.58 -16.30
#